data_a937978d921d0cffec71fcc342b11e72
#
_entry.id   a937978d921d0cffec71fcc342b11e72
#
_cell.length_a   1.000
_cell.length_b   1.000
_cell.length_c   1.000
_cell.angle_alpha   90.00
_cell.angle_beta   90.00
_cell.angle_gamma   90.00
#
_symmetry.space_group_name_H-M   'P 1'
#
loop_
_entity.id
_entity.type
_entity.pdbx_description
1 polymer ?
#
loop_
_entity_poly.entity_id
_entity_poly.type
_entity_poly.pdbx_seq_one_letter_code
_entity_poly.pdbx_strand_id
1 'polypeptide(L)'
;MEAEEHGKTSAAKILARAINCLNPQDGEPCNECEICKGAISGSITDIVEMDAASNNSVEDIRTIREEVNFLPTIAKYRVYIIDEVHMLSTGAFNALLKTLEEPPKHVKFILATTEPQKLPATILSRCQRFDFKKISEKDIIKRLKIVCEESKIDATEEALNMIAALSEGAMRDALSILERCIQDGNSKINDEKVRDLVGIPKFTYISELTKAIFEYDATKALEVLEKILDDGKDINNIIWETIKYIKDILVYKTSGKVQLYNKEEVEKIKELSEKCSKDRFLKLIYSLSELEADIKNSTQRLIMAETGIIKICSKTENLGVEELKNKVIELEKKLDSIQGGRSIPRVESNLERYVQPAVTPKVNNEVKNNPVKSRINTKSEDYWSEIVTQLKQNGKIMLYTNLINTKAKKINDLVIGIEFPNGITAFGKTVLEKPENKNEIKKLVSMACGQSMEIKYIDSKAEKNAKKSEDTGLEQLVKDLDVPINIIE
;
A
#
# COMPACT_ATOMS: atom_id res chain seq x y z
N MET A 1 3.47 3.06 -4.31
CA MET A 1 4.11 3.83 -5.41
C MET A 1 4.51 5.17 -4.82
N GLU A 2 5.79 5.32 -4.59
CA GLU A 2 6.37 6.52 -3.99
C GLU A 2 6.24 7.66 -4.99
N ALA A 3 5.71 8.79 -4.54
CA ALA A 3 5.53 9.99 -5.36
C ALA A 3 6.90 10.65 -5.52
N GLU A 4 7.48 10.43 -6.64
CA GLU A 4 8.86 10.47 -7.03
C GLU A 4 9.40 11.83 -7.35
N GLU A 5 10.69 11.88 -7.35
CA GLU A 5 11.64 12.96 -7.54
C GLU A 5 11.45 13.74 -8.84
N HIS A 6 10.49 14.66 -8.83
CA HIS A 6 10.19 15.55 -9.97
C HIS A 6 11.10 16.80 -10.00
N GLY A 7 12.36 16.66 -9.56
CA GLY A 7 13.31 17.76 -9.56
C GLY A 7 13.15 18.76 -8.39
N LYS A 8 12.41 18.40 -7.33
CA LYS A 8 12.19 19.24 -6.13
C LYS A 8 13.50 19.68 -5.48
N THR A 9 14.34 18.72 -5.14
CA THR A 9 15.65 18.97 -4.51
C THR A 9 16.59 19.74 -5.43
N SER A 10 16.57 19.44 -6.74
CA SER A 10 17.36 20.19 -7.73
C SER A 10 16.89 21.66 -7.82
N ALA A 11 15.59 21.91 -7.84
CA ALA A 11 15.03 23.26 -7.84
C ALA A 11 15.36 24.01 -6.54
N ALA A 12 15.30 23.30 -5.37
CA ALA A 12 15.70 23.85 -4.10
C ALA A 12 17.16 24.31 -4.11
N LYS A 13 18.07 23.49 -4.65
CA LYS A 13 19.50 23.83 -4.80
C LYS A 13 19.72 24.96 -5.76
N ILE A 14 19.00 25.03 -6.87
CA ILE A 14 19.07 26.14 -7.83
C ILE A 14 18.59 27.44 -7.18
N LEU A 15 17.45 27.40 -6.48
CA LEU A 15 16.91 28.57 -5.77
C LEU A 15 17.87 29.05 -4.68
N ALA A 16 18.45 28.16 -3.88
CA ALA A 16 19.45 28.53 -2.86
C ALA A 16 20.67 29.21 -3.45
N ARG A 17 21.13 28.79 -4.65
CA ARG A 17 22.21 29.45 -5.38
C ARG A 17 21.76 30.79 -5.95
N ALA A 18 20.59 30.88 -6.55
CA ALA A 18 20.07 32.07 -7.18
C ALA A 18 19.93 33.25 -6.21
N ILE A 19 19.36 33.01 -5.01
CA ILE A 19 19.17 34.04 -3.97
C ILE A 19 20.49 34.52 -3.35
N ASN A 20 21.52 33.69 -3.44
CA ASN A 20 22.88 33.99 -2.93
C ASN A 20 23.88 34.37 -4.02
N CYS A 21 23.49 34.29 -5.29
CA CYS A 21 24.38 34.59 -6.41
C CYS A 21 24.82 36.07 -6.41
N LEU A 22 26.12 36.31 -6.66
CA LEU A 22 26.67 37.67 -6.72
C LEU A 22 26.28 38.38 -8.01
N ASN A 23 25.99 37.64 -9.07
CA ASN A 23 25.64 38.19 -10.38
C ASN A 23 24.51 37.39 -11.04
N PRO A 24 23.28 37.43 -10.48
CA PRO A 24 22.15 36.69 -11.02
C PRO A 24 21.73 37.31 -12.39
N GLN A 25 21.36 36.42 -13.35
CA GLN A 25 20.85 36.82 -14.66
C GLN A 25 19.41 36.38 -14.77
N ASP A 26 18.48 37.32 -14.90
CA ASP A 26 17.02 37.02 -15.00
C ASP A 26 16.46 36.10 -13.92
N GLY A 27 17.03 36.14 -12.72
CA GLY A 27 16.65 35.29 -11.61
C GLY A 27 17.39 33.93 -11.54
N GLU A 28 18.18 33.59 -12.54
CA GLU A 28 19.00 32.39 -12.59
C GLU A 28 20.39 32.61 -11.97
N PRO A 29 20.98 31.58 -11.32
CA PRO A 29 22.34 31.69 -10.80
C PRO A 29 23.37 31.70 -11.94
N CYS A 30 24.38 32.56 -11.85
CA CYS A 30 25.42 32.66 -12.89
C CYS A 30 26.32 31.43 -13.03
N ASN A 31 26.34 30.52 -12.03
CA ASN A 31 27.17 29.32 -11.92
C ASN A 31 28.68 29.51 -11.98
N GLU A 32 29.16 30.74 -12.05
CA GLU A 32 30.59 31.11 -12.22
C GLU A 32 31.16 31.84 -11.00
N CYS A 33 30.35 32.57 -10.22
CA CYS A 33 30.81 33.26 -9.03
C CYS A 33 31.23 32.28 -7.92
N GLU A 34 31.97 32.78 -6.94
CA GLU A 34 32.51 32.02 -5.82
C GLU A 34 31.39 31.25 -5.06
N ILE A 35 30.27 31.90 -4.79
CA ILE A 35 29.13 31.29 -4.11
C ILE A 35 28.52 30.20 -4.96
N CYS A 36 28.29 30.39 -6.25
CA CYS A 36 27.72 29.37 -7.13
C CYS A 36 28.65 28.15 -7.23
N LYS A 37 29.95 28.38 -7.42
CA LYS A 37 30.95 27.29 -7.46
C LYS A 37 31.02 26.54 -6.13
N GLY A 38 31.06 27.28 -5.02
CA GLY A 38 31.06 26.69 -3.67
C GLY A 38 29.81 25.90 -3.36
N ALA A 39 28.64 26.35 -3.81
CA ALA A 39 27.40 25.60 -3.65
C ALA A 39 27.34 24.31 -4.51
N ILE A 40 27.89 24.36 -5.73
CA ILE A 40 27.99 23.18 -6.61
C ILE A 40 28.96 22.14 -6.06
N SER A 41 30.11 22.59 -5.52
CA SER A 41 31.12 21.67 -4.91
C SER A 41 30.76 21.22 -3.47
N GLY A 42 29.72 21.79 -2.87
CA GLY A 42 29.37 21.52 -1.46
C GLY A 42 30.33 22.11 -0.44
N SER A 43 31.22 23.04 -0.85
CA SER A 43 32.20 23.64 0.04
C SER A 43 31.71 24.86 0.83
N ILE A 44 30.49 25.37 0.49
CA ILE A 44 29.90 26.50 1.19
C ILE A 44 29.05 26.06 2.36
N THR A 45 29.33 26.56 3.55
CA THR A 45 28.66 26.22 4.80
C THR A 45 27.32 26.94 5.01
N ASP A 46 27.06 27.97 4.22
CA ASP A 46 25.85 28.79 4.33
C ASP A 46 24.65 28.18 3.61
N ILE A 47 24.84 27.10 2.83
CA ILE A 47 23.78 26.33 2.22
C ILE A 47 23.86 24.92 2.82
N VAL A 48 22.93 24.62 3.71
CA VAL A 48 22.86 23.34 4.46
C VAL A 48 21.76 22.49 3.85
N GLU A 49 22.10 21.30 3.41
CA GLU A 49 21.16 20.30 2.93
C GLU A 49 21.01 19.18 3.97
N MET A 50 19.78 18.84 4.33
CA MET A 50 19.45 17.81 5.28
C MET A 50 18.34 16.92 4.70
N ASP A 51 18.57 15.63 4.71
CA ASP A 51 17.54 14.62 4.43
C ASP A 51 16.84 14.25 5.73
N ALA A 52 15.54 14.53 5.80
CA ALA A 52 14.73 14.22 6.97
C ALA A 52 14.47 12.71 7.17
N ALA A 53 14.70 11.85 6.17
CA ALA A 53 14.62 10.42 6.35
C ALA A 53 15.76 9.91 7.27
N SER A 54 16.95 10.48 7.12
CA SER A 54 18.15 10.15 7.93
C SER A 54 18.25 10.97 9.20
N ASN A 55 17.71 12.22 9.23
CA ASN A 55 17.84 13.18 10.33
C ASN A 55 16.45 13.64 10.78
N ASN A 56 15.70 12.77 11.43
CA ASN A 56 14.30 13.02 11.79
C ASN A 56 14.08 13.36 13.28
N SER A 57 15.13 13.41 14.05
CA SER A 57 15.06 13.58 15.50
C SER A 57 14.80 15.03 15.91
N VAL A 58 14.32 15.22 17.13
CA VAL A 58 14.15 16.55 17.74
C VAL A 58 15.48 17.26 17.90
N GLU A 59 16.55 16.50 18.17
CA GLU A 59 17.90 17.07 18.39
C GLU A 59 18.50 17.62 17.10
N ASP A 60 18.27 16.96 15.95
CA ASP A 60 18.74 17.47 14.65
C ASP A 60 18.12 18.85 14.37
N ILE A 61 16.84 19.00 14.62
CA ILE A 61 16.13 20.30 14.42
C ILE A 61 16.51 21.32 15.49
N ARG A 62 16.83 20.92 16.71
CA ARG A 62 17.37 21.83 17.73
C ARG A 62 18.71 22.40 17.34
N THR A 63 19.59 21.59 16.79
CA THR A 63 20.88 22.05 16.24
C THR A 63 20.67 23.11 15.18
N ILE A 64 19.79 22.88 14.20
CA ILE A 64 19.43 23.89 13.19
C ILE A 64 18.92 25.17 13.87
N ARG A 65 18.03 25.05 14.88
CA ARG A 65 17.46 26.20 15.59
C ARG A 65 18.52 27.02 16.34
N GLU A 66 19.56 26.42 16.81
CA GLU A 66 20.70 27.11 17.41
C GLU A 66 21.54 27.79 16.34
N GLU A 67 21.80 27.13 15.24
CA GLU A 67 22.60 27.61 14.14
C GLU A 67 21.97 28.77 13.36
N VAL A 68 20.63 28.87 13.27
CA VAL A 68 19.96 29.96 12.55
C VAL A 68 20.22 31.36 13.17
N ASN A 69 20.71 31.40 14.42
CA ASN A 69 21.07 32.66 15.06
C ASN A 69 22.38 33.24 14.55
N PHE A 70 23.22 32.42 13.91
CA PHE A 70 24.51 32.88 13.39
C PHE A 70 24.32 33.49 11.98
N LEU A 71 25.01 34.58 11.72
CA LEU A 71 25.03 35.21 10.41
C LEU A 71 25.75 34.31 9.39
N PRO A 72 25.36 34.37 8.12
CA PRO A 72 26.09 33.66 7.07
C PRO A 72 27.53 34.14 7.00
N THR A 73 28.44 33.27 6.57
CA THR A 73 29.89 33.53 6.53
C THR A 73 30.28 34.27 5.26
N ILE A 74 29.75 33.85 4.11
CA ILE A 74 30.14 34.39 2.78
C ILE A 74 28.88 34.77 1.99
N ALA A 75 27.81 34.00 2.13
CA ALA A 75 26.59 34.21 1.37
C ALA A 75 25.72 35.35 1.95
N LYS A 76 24.75 35.80 1.18
CA LYS A 76 23.76 36.80 1.60
C LYS A 76 22.75 36.21 2.58
N TYR A 77 22.36 34.96 2.36
CA TYR A 77 21.39 34.22 3.17
C TYR A 77 21.95 32.86 3.57
N ARG A 78 21.72 32.48 4.79
CA ARG A 78 21.89 31.10 5.23
C ARG A 78 20.63 30.28 4.83
N VAL A 79 20.81 29.24 4.02
CA VAL A 79 19.71 28.49 3.43
C VAL A 79 19.72 27.05 3.98
N TYR A 80 18.60 26.64 4.54
CA TYR A 80 18.39 25.27 4.96
C TYR A 80 17.43 24.60 3.98
N ILE A 81 17.90 23.57 3.28
CA ILE A 81 17.12 22.71 2.41
C ILE A 81 16.83 21.44 3.21
N ILE A 82 15.56 21.20 3.54
CA ILE A 82 15.11 19.99 4.23
C ILE A 82 14.34 19.13 3.24
N ASP A 83 14.97 18.05 2.80
CA ASP A 83 14.35 17.11 1.86
C ASP A 83 13.54 16.05 2.61
N GLU A 84 12.51 15.52 1.97
CA GLU A 84 11.52 14.61 2.51
C GLU A 84 11.01 15.01 3.92
N VAL A 85 10.73 16.30 4.07
CA VAL A 85 10.38 16.92 5.37
C VAL A 85 9.22 16.22 6.08
N HIS A 86 8.37 15.48 5.37
CA HIS A 86 7.28 14.69 5.97
C HIS A 86 7.77 13.53 6.86
N MET A 87 9.05 13.15 6.76
CA MET A 87 9.68 12.11 7.57
C MET A 87 10.08 12.60 8.98
N LEU A 88 10.05 13.90 9.25
CA LEU A 88 10.35 14.45 10.55
C LEU A 88 9.37 13.94 11.62
N SER A 89 9.87 13.65 12.80
CA SER A 89 9.02 13.31 13.96
C SER A 89 8.11 14.49 14.36
N THR A 90 6.99 14.21 15.01
CA THR A 90 6.07 15.24 15.51
C THR A 90 6.78 16.24 16.42
N GLY A 91 7.73 15.76 17.24
CA GLY A 91 8.55 16.62 18.11
C GLY A 91 9.48 17.53 17.32
N ALA A 92 10.08 17.04 16.24
CA ALA A 92 10.94 17.79 15.31
C ALA A 92 10.14 18.90 14.60
N PHE A 93 8.93 18.59 14.11
CA PHE A 93 8.03 19.62 13.54
C PHE A 93 7.74 20.72 14.54
N ASN A 94 7.40 20.37 15.79
CA ASN A 94 7.11 21.37 16.83
C ASN A 94 8.35 22.23 17.17
N ALA A 95 9.54 21.67 17.11
CA ALA A 95 10.78 22.42 17.30
C ALA A 95 11.04 23.43 16.17
N LEU A 96 10.70 23.05 14.92
CA LEU A 96 10.88 23.89 13.72
C LEU A 96 9.86 25.02 13.66
N LEU A 97 8.64 24.85 14.16
CA LEU A 97 7.54 25.84 14.09
C LEU A 97 7.95 27.22 14.57
N LYS A 98 8.64 27.31 15.71
CA LYS A 98 9.06 28.60 16.29
C LYS A 98 9.96 29.40 15.35
N THR A 99 10.86 28.69 14.64
CA THR A 99 11.79 29.32 13.70
C THR A 99 11.09 29.69 12.37
N LEU A 100 10.06 28.94 11.98
CA LEU A 100 9.26 29.26 10.81
C LEU A 100 8.27 30.40 11.06
N GLU A 101 7.84 30.63 12.30
CA GLU A 101 6.97 31.75 12.68
C GLU A 101 7.71 33.09 12.60
N GLU A 102 8.91 33.15 13.15
CA GLU A 102 9.73 34.35 13.20
C GLU A 102 11.17 34.04 12.70
N PRO A 103 11.34 33.75 11.38
CA PRO A 103 12.67 33.44 10.85
C PRO A 103 13.56 34.69 10.88
N PRO A 104 14.84 34.56 11.28
CA PRO A 104 15.81 35.66 11.14
C PRO A 104 15.88 36.13 9.68
N LYS A 105 16.05 37.43 9.45
CA LYS A 105 16.04 38.03 8.09
C LYS A 105 17.04 37.38 7.15
N HIS A 106 18.15 36.90 7.67
CA HIS A 106 19.25 36.28 6.92
C HIS A 106 19.06 34.80 6.67
N VAL A 107 17.97 34.18 7.15
CA VAL A 107 17.70 32.73 7.03
C VAL A 107 16.57 32.48 6.03
N LYS A 108 16.74 31.44 5.22
CA LYS A 108 15.70 30.90 4.33
C LYS A 108 15.57 29.42 4.50
N PHE A 109 14.33 28.93 4.62
CA PHE A 109 14.00 27.52 4.64
C PHE A 109 13.39 27.12 3.30
N ILE A 110 13.85 26.00 2.73
CA ILE A 110 13.27 25.35 1.56
C ILE A 110 12.92 23.92 2.00
N LEU A 111 11.62 23.62 2.03
CA LEU A 111 11.10 22.33 2.47
C LEU A 111 10.63 21.55 1.25
N ALA A 112 11.20 20.39 0.97
CA ALA A 112 10.79 19.52 -0.10
C ALA A 112 10.07 18.28 0.46
N THR A 113 9.03 17.80 -0.21
CA THR A 113 8.29 16.59 0.19
C THR A 113 7.59 15.95 -0.99
N THR A 114 7.50 14.64 -0.97
CA THR A 114 6.66 13.84 -1.86
C THR A 114 5.22 13.75 -1.34
N GLU A 115 4.99 13.92 -0.03
CA GLU A 115 3.70 13.75 0.61
C GLU A 115 3.25 14.99 1.40
N PRO A 116 2.80 16.06 0.70
CA PRO A 116 2.37 17.29 1.36
C PRO A 116 1.18 17.10 2.31
N GLN A 117 0.36 16.06 2.09
CA GLN A 117 -0.79 15.72 2.94
C GLN A 117 -0.38 15.23 4.35
N LYS A 118 0.86 14.76 4.54
CA LYS A 118 1.39 14.35 5.85
C LYS A 118 1.90 15.53 6.67
N LEU A 119 2.08 16.71 6.05
CA LEU A 119 2.57 17.89 6.76
C LEU A 119 1.48 18.50 7.64
N PRO A 120 1.82 18.93 8.89
CA PRO A 120 0.90 19.67 9.71
C PRO A 120 0.42 20.96 9.04
N ALA A 121 -0.87 21.29 9.20
CA ALA A 121 -1.45 22.51 8.65
C ALA A 121 -0.74 23.78 9.17
N THR A 122 -0.18 23.71 10.36
CA THR A 122 0.62 24.78 10.97
C THR A 122 1.91 25.11 10.21
N ILE A 123 2.54 24.12 9.56
CA ILE A 123 3.70 24.30 8.68
C ILE A 123 3.22 24.87 7.33
N LEU A 124 2.20 24.25 6.74
CA LEU A 124 1.68 24.66 5.42
C LEU A 124 1.21 26.11 5.39
N SER A 125 0.62 26.62 6.50
CA SER A 125 0.16 28.00 6.59
C SER A 125 1.28 29.05 6.65
N ARG A 126 2.52 28.63 6.93
CA ARG A 126 3.71 29.51 7.05
C ARG A 126 4.68 29.41 5.89
N CYS A 127 4.38 28.53 4.92
CA CYS A 127 5.22 28.29 3.77
C CYS A 127 4.48 28.68 2.48
N GLN A 128 5.22 29.25 1.53
CA GLN A 128 4.73 29.38 0.16
C GLN A 128 4.86 28.03 -0.52
N ARG A 129 3.76 27.51 -1.05
CA ARG A 129 3.70 26.20 -1.69
C ARG A 129 3.90 26.31 -3.20
N PHE A 130 4.72 25.40 -3.74
CA PHE A 130 4.94 25.19 -5.16
C PHE A 130 4.73 23.72 -5.49
N ASP A 131 3.75 23.43 -6.36
CA ASP A 131 3.44 22.06 -6.77
C ASP A 131 4.19 21.69 -8.04
N PHE A 132 5.05 20.67 -7.95
CA PHE A 132 5.75 20.09 -9.08
C PHE A 132 4.88 19.04 -9.75
N LYS A 133 4.75 19.12 -11.07
CA LYS A 133 4.00 18.16 -11.88
C LYS A 133 4.95 17.13 -12.49
N LYS A 134 4.41 15.96 -12.85
CA LYS A 134 5.13 14.97 -13.66
C LYS A 134 5.65 15.62 -14.95
N ILE A 135 6.90 15.30 -15.31
CA ILE A 135 7.50 15.76 -16.54
C ILE A 135 6.85 15.02 -17.71
N SER A 136 6.57 15.71 -18.81
CA SER A 136 5.97 15.06 -19.97
C SER A 136 6.95 14.07 -20.62
N GLU A 137 6.44 12.95 -21.15
CA GLU A 137 7.28 11.99 -21.88
C GLU A 137 8.11 12.65 -22.99
N LYS A 138 7.53 13.64 -23.69
CA LYS A 138 8.21 14.38 -24.74
C LYS A 138 9.45 15.15 -24.23
N ASP A 139 9.33 15.76 -23.06
CA ASP A 139 10.45 16.51 -22.46
C ASP A 139 11.52 15.56 -21.93
N ILE A 140 11.11 14.41 -21.37
CA ILE A 140 12.05 13.35 -20.96
C ILE A 140 12.82 12.84 -22.17
N ILE A 141 12.14 12.47 -23.26
CA ILE A 141 12.79 12.00 -24.49
C ILE A 141 13.77 13.04 -25.05
N LYS A 142 13.35 14.32 -25.06
CA LYS A 142 14.21 15.41 -25.49
C LYS A 142 15.49 15.47 -24.67
N ARG A 143 15.38 15.35 -23.35
CA ARG A 143 16.55 15.38 -22.46
C ARG A 143 17.44 14.14 -22.63
N LEU A 144 16.83 12.95 -22.76
CA LEU A 144 17.56 11.72 -23.02
C LEU A 144 18.34 11.79 -24.34
N LYS A 145 17.75 12.35 -25.42
CA LYS A 145 18.45 12.57 -26.70
C LYS A 145 19.69 13.43 -26.52
N ILE A 146 19.59 14.55 -25.82
CA ILE A 146 20.73 15.43 -25.51
C ILE A 146 21.82 14.67 -24.76
N VAL A 147 21.47 13.90 -23.74
CA VAL A 147 22.44 13.12 -22.96
C VAL A 147 23.11 12.04 -23.82
N CYS A 148 22.36 11.36 -24.68
CA CYS A 148 22.92 10.38 -25.62
C CYS A 148 23.91 11.01 -26.62
N GLU A 149 23.56 12.20 -27.17
CA GLU A 149 24.42 12.94 -28.08
C GLU A 149 25.72 13.39 -27.40
N GLU A 150 25.63 14.01 -26.19
CA GLU A 150 26.79 14.44 -25.40
C GLU A 150 27.71 13.29 -25.02
N SER A 151 27.12 12.12 -24.70
CA SER A 151 27.84 10.90 -24.28
C SER A 151 28.24 10.00 -25.45
N LYS A 152 27.89 10.36 -26.69
CA LYS A 152 28.15 9.58 -27.93
C LYS A 152 27.55 8.17 -27.87
N ILE A 153 26.32 8.05 -27.39
CA ILE A 153 25.57 6.80 -27.23
C ILE A 153 24.55 6.68 -28.37
N ASP A 154 24.55 5.54 -29.07
CA ASP A 154 23.54 5.23 -30.09
C ASP A 154 22.31 4.58 -29.42
N ALA A 155 21.21 5.33 -29.31
CA ALA A 155 19.94 4.84 -28.79
C ALA A 155 18.83 5.03 -29.82
N THR A 156 18.02 3.96 -30.01
CA THR A 156 16.87 4.03 -30.92
C THR A 156 15.76 4.89 -30.32
N GLU A 157 14.90 5.44 -31.18
CA GLU A 157 13.78 6.27 -30.69
C GLU A 157 12.77 5.46 -29.87
N GLU A 158 12.57 4.19 -30.24
CA GLU A 158 11.74 3.24 -29.52
C GLU A 158 12.26 2.98 -28.11
N ALA A 159 13.59 2.81 -27.96
CA ALA A 159 14.21 2.67 -26.63
C ALA A 159 14.01 3.90 -25.76
N LEU A 160 14.20 5.09 -26.30
CA LEU A 160 14.00 6.35 -25.55
C LEU A 160 12.54 6.57 -25.17
N ASN A 161 11.60 6.23 -26.05
CA ASN A 161 10.16 6.28 -25.75
C ASN A 161 9.81 5.31 -24.63
N MET A 162 10.39 4.11 -24.65
CA MET A 162 10.17 3.10 -23.59
C MET A 162 10.74 3.56 -22.25
N ILE A 163 11.96 4.11 -22.21
CA ILE A 163 12.56 4.65 -20.99
C ILE A 163 11.67 5.77 -20.42
N ALA A 164 11.19 6.68 -21.27
CA ALA A 164 10.32 7.77 -20.84
C ALA A 164 8.98 7.26 -20.27
N ALA A 165 8.38 6.24 -20.89
CA ALA A 165 7.15 5.63 -20.39
C ALA A 165 7.36 4.93 -19.04
N LEU A 166 8.46 4.19 -18.89
CA LEU A 166 8.79 3.46 -17.66
C LEU A 166 9.15 4.37 -16.49
N SER A 167 9.66 5.59 -16.79
CA SER A 167 10.01 6.58 -15.75
C SER A 167 8.81 7.31 -15.17
N GLU A 168 7.61 7.14 -15.70
CA GLU A 168 6.35 7.72 -15.21
C GLU A 168 6.39 9.23 -14.93
N GLY A 169 7.27 9.96 -15.60
CA GLY A 169 7.44 11.41 -15.45
C GLY A 169 8.57 11.83 -14.51
N ALA A 170 9.36 10.86 -13.98
CA ALA A 170 10.53 11.11 -13.15
C ALA A 170 11.81 11.10 -13.98
N MET A 171 12.49 12.26 -14.10
CA MET A 171 13.72 12.38 -14.89
C MET A 171 14.88 11.58 -14.32
N ARG A 172 14.96 11.45 -12.99
CA ARG A 172 16.02 10.67 -12.34
C ARG A 172 15.92 9.21 -12.71
N ASP A 173 14.71 8.64 -12.69
CA ASP A 173 14.48 7.26 -13.06
C ASP A 173 14.78 7.02 -14.53
N ALA A 174 14.38 7.94 -15.42
CA ALA A 174 14.73 7.87 -16.83
C ALA A 174 16.24 7.83 -17.05
N LEU A 175 16.99 8.70 -16.38
CA LEU A 175 18.45 8.73 -16.47
C LEU A 175 19.10 7.49 -15.86
N SER A 176 18.58 6.98 -14.75
CA SER A 176 19.06 5.75 -14.11
C SER A 176 18.84 4.51 -14.98
N ILE A 177 17.70 4.42 -15.66
CA ILE A 177 17.45 3.34 -16.63
C ILE A 177 18.42 3.47 -17.82
N LEU A 178 18.61 4.66 -18.36
CA LEU A 178 19.56 4.90 -19.46
C LEU A 178 20.98 4.54 -19.04
N GLU A 179 21.44 4.94 -17.86
CA GLU A 179 22.76 4.63 -17.33
C GLU A 179 22.98 3.13 -17.22
N ARG A 180 22.01 2.38 -16.69
CA ARG A 180 22.07 0.90 -16.64
C ARG A 180 22.19 0.30 -18.04
N CYS A 181 21.48 0.84 -19.03
CA CYS A 181 21.60 0.40 -20.42
C CYS A 181 23.01 0.64 -20.99
N ILE A 182 23.69 1.68 -20.56
CA ILE A 182 25.06 2.01 -21.00
C ILE A 182 26.08 1.04 -20.39
N GLN A 183 25.95 0.75 -19.09
CA GLN A 183 26.90 -0.09 -18.34
C GLN A 183 27.00 -1.53 -18.87
N ASP A 184 25.97 -2.03 -19.54
CA ASP A 184 25.95 -3.38 -20.14
C ASP A 184 26.87 -3.54 -21.38
N GLY A 185 27.63 -2.52 -21.76
CA GLY A 185 28.76 -2.61 -22.69
C GLY A 185 28.44 -2.70 -24.19
N ASN A 186 27.17 -2.83 -24.58
CA ASN A 186 26.77 -2.82 -25.99
C ASN A 186 26.58 -1.39 -26.50
N SER A 187 27.18 -1.05 -27.62
CA SER A 187 27.19 0.29 -28.18
C SER A 187 25.83 0.82 -28.66
N LYS A 188 24.84 -0.05 -28.82
CA LYS A 188 23.51 0.32 -29.30
C LYS A 188 22.43 -0.06 -28.33
N ILE A 189 21.62 0.92 -27.91
CA ILE A 189 20.49 0.74 -27.00
C ILE A 189 19.22 0.63 -27.84
N ASN A 190 18.61 -0.55 -27.85
CA ASN A 190 17.30 -0.82 -28.45
C ASN A 190 16.24 -1.11 -27.38
N ASP A 191 14.98 -1.20 -27.76
CA ASP A 191 13.86 -1.48 -26.86
C ASP A 191 13.95 -2.86 -26.17
N GLU A 192 14.47 -3.89 -26.86
CA GLU A 192 14.68 -5.22 -26.28
C GLU A 192 15.65 -5.16 -25.10
N LYS A 193 16.78 -4.44 -25.27
CA LYS A 193 17.77 -4.24 -24.23
C LYS A 193 17.17 -3.53 -23.00
N VAL A 194 16.37 -2.48 -23.23
CA VAL A 194 15.67 -1.78 -22.14
C VAL A 194 14.74 -2.73 -21.39
N ARG A 195 13.93 -3.52 -22.10
CA ARG A 195 13.04 -4.53 -21.50
C ARG A 195 13.80 -5.54 -20.64
N ASP A 196 14.88 -6.06 -21.17
CA ASP A 196 15.70 -7.07 -20.48
C ASP A 196 16.31 -6.52 -19.19
N LEU A 197 16.85 -5.31 -19.22
CA LEU A 197 17.48 -4.66 -18.07
C LEU A 197 16.50 -4.27 -16.97
N VAL A 198 15.28 -3.85 -17.34
CA VAL A 198 14.23 -3.53 -16.39
C VAL A 198 13.52 -4.79 -15.87
N GLY A 199 13.80 -5.95 -16.49
CA GLY A 199 13.20 -7.22 -16.10
C GLY A 199 11.77 -7.41 -16.61
N ILE A 200 11.38 -6.70 -17.68
CA ILE A 200 10.08 -6.85 -18.31
C ILE A 200 10.10 -8.13 -19.17
N PRO A 201 9.12 -9.04 -19.01
CA PRO A 201 9.00 -10.22 -19.85
C PRO A 201 8.76 -9.88 -21.32
N LYS A 202 9.17 -10.76 -22.24
CA LYS A 202 8.89 -10.60 -23.66
C LYS A 202 7.38 -10.54 -23.90
N PHE A 203 6.96 -9.63 -24.78
CA PHE A 203 5.54 -9.45 -25.12
C PHE A 203 4.88 -10.77 -25.58
N THR A 204 5.60 -11.60 -26.31
CA THR A 204 5.13 -12.90 -26.79
C THR A 204 4.68 -13.79 -25.64
N TYR A 205 5.47 -13.89 -24.57
CA TYR A 205 5.16 -14.70 -23.40
C TYR A 205 3.95 -14.15 -22.62
N ILE A 206 3.89 -12.84 -22.42
CA ILE A 206 2.73 -12.21 -21.75
C ILE A 206 1.45 -12.42 -22.55
N SER A 207 1.54 -12.32 -23.89
CA SER A 207 0.41 -12.59 -24.78
C SER A 207 -0.03 -14.05 -24.72
N GLU A 208 0.91 -15.00 -24.69
CA GLU A 208 0.63 -16.45 -24.57
C GLU A 208 0.03 -16.80 -23.21
N LEU A 209 0.59 -16.25 -22.11
CA LEU A 209 0.07 -16.43 -20.76
C LEU A 209 -1.37 -15.89 -20.66
N THR A 210 -1.61 -14.69 -21.16
CA THR A 210 -2.93 -14.08 -21.18
C THR A 210 -3.93 -14.90 -21.98
N LYS A 211 -3.51 -15.43 -23.14
CA LYS A 211 -4.32 -16.30 -23.97
C LYS A 211 -4.70 -17.59 -23.25
N ALA A 212 -3.74 -18.25 -22.59
CA ALA A 212 -4.00 -19.45 -21.79
C ALA A 212 -4.98 -19.19 -20.64
N ILE A 213 -4.85 -18.04 -19.95
CA ILE A 213 -5.81 -17.61 -18.90
C ILE A 213 -7.22 -17.40 -19.49
N PHE A 214 -7.33 -16.82 -20.68
CA PHE A 214 -8.64 -16.60 -21.33
C PHE A 214 -9.28 -17.92 -21.76
N GLU A 215 -8.48 -18.89 -22.16
CA GLU A 215 -8.92 -20.22 -22.59
C GLU A 215 -9.15 -21.19 -21.41
N TYR A 216 -8.88 -20.74 -20.15
CA TYR A 216 -8.94 -21.57 -18.92
C TYR A 216 -7.98 -22.77 -18.98
N ASP A 217 -6.88 -22.64 -19.67
CA ASP A 217 -5.84 -23.68 -19.78
C ASP A 217 -4.75 -23.44 -18.74
N ALA A 218 -4.96 -24.03 -17.55
CA ALA A 218 -4.01 -23.91 -16.43
C ALA A 218 -2.65 -24.55 -16.76
N THR A 219 -2.66 -25.67 -17.49
CA THR A 219 -1.41 -26.37 -17.85
C THR A 219 -0.51 -25.50 -18.70
N LYS A 220 -1.08 -24.92 -19.77
CA LYS A 220 -0.34 -24.03 -20.66
C LYS A 220 0.06 -22.73 -19.96
N ALA A 221 -0.79 -22.19 -19.07
CA ALA A 221 -0.45 -21.00 -18.30
C ALA A 221 0.78 -21.23 -17.40
N LEU A 222 0.86 -22.40 -16.73
CA LEU A 222 2.00 -22.77 -15.89
C LEU A 222 3.26 -23.02 -16.71
N GLU A 223 3.18 -23.69 -17.85
CA GLU A 223 4.32 -23.89 -18.76
C GLU A 223 4.92 -22.57 -19.25
N VAL A 224 4.05 -21.60 -19.58
CA VAL A 224 4.52 -20.27 -20.01
C VAL A 224 5.10 -19.50 -18.82
N LEU A 225 4.51 -19.59 -17.62
CA LEU A 225 5.06 -19.00 -16.41
C LEU A 225 6.49 -19.53 -16.15
N GLU A 226 6.67 -20.86 -16.19
CA GLU A 226 7.97 -21.51 -16.00
C GLU A 226 9.01 -21.00 -16.98
N LYS A 227 8.69 -20.91 -18.28
CA LYS A 227 9.58 -20.35 -19.31
C LYS A 227 10.01 -18.90 -19.00
N ILE A 228 9.10 -18.06 -18.49
CA ILE A 228 9.44 -16.68 -18.17
C ILE A 228 10.36 -16.62 -16.94
N LEU A 229 10.16 -17.52 -15.98
CA LEU A 229 11.01 -17.64 -14.79
C LEU A 229 12.39 -18.16 -15.13
N ASP A 230 12.50 -19.12 -16.05
CA ASP A 230 13.78 -19.63 -16.58
C ASP A 230 14.57 -18.54 -17.31
N ASP A 231 13.90 -17.59 -17.97
CA ASP A 231 14.51 -16.37 -18.53
C ASP A 231 14.93 -15.36 -17.41
N GLY A 232 14.82 -15.72 -16.13
CA GLY A 232 15.29 -14.92 -14.99
C GLY A 232 14.42 -13.72 -14.65
N LYS A 233 13.15 -13.69 -15.06
CA LYS A 233 12.23 -12.59 -14.76
C LYS A 233 11.56 -12.76 -13.39
N ASP A 234 11.31 -11.64 -12.69
CA ASP A 234 10.65 -11.65 -11.38
C ASP A 234 9.15 -11.91 -11.49
N ILE A 235 8.62 -12.72 -10.58
CA ILE A 235 7.20 -13.11 -10.54
C ILE A 235 6.27 -11.91 -10.45
N ASN A 236 6.59 -10.90 -9.62
CA ASN A 236 5.74 -9.71 -9.48
C ASN A 236 5.67 -8.95 -10.80
N ASN A 237 6.80 -8.84 -11.52
CA ASN A 237 6.83 -8.19 -12.83
C ASN A 237 5.99 -8.97 -13.85
N ILE A 238 5.99 -10.30 -13.81
CA ILE A 238 5.18 -11.14 -14.73
C ILE A 238 3.68 -10.85 -14.49
N ILE A 239 3.23 -10.90 -13.23
CA ILE A 239 1.82 -10.68 -12.89
C ILE A 239 1.42 -9.23 -13.23
N TRP A 240 2.27 -8.26 -12.90
CA TRP A 240 2.01 -6.85 -13.17
C TRP A 240 1.89 -6.54 -14.67
N GLU A 241 2.82 -7.07 -15.50
CA GLU A 241 2.75 -6.91 -16.95
C GLU A 241 1.53 -7.64 -17.55
N THR A 242 1.11 -8.77 -16.97
CA THR A 242 -0.11 -9.45 -17.37
C THR A 242 -1.35 -8.59 -17.06
N ILE A 243 -1.40 -7.94 -15.89
CA ILE A 243 -2.48 -7.00 -15.53
C ILE A 243 -2.52 -5.83 -16.51
N LYS A 244 -1.37 -5.21 -16.79
CA LYS A 244 -1.27 -4.09 -17.76
C LYS A 244 -1.77 -4.52 -19.13
N TYR A 245 -1.34 -5.68 -19.62
CA TYR A 245 -1.73 -6.17 -20.92
C TYR A 245 -3.24 -6.43 -21.02
N ILE A 246 -3.85 -7.05 -20.01
CA ILE A 246 -5.30 -7.27 -19.95
C ILE A 246 -6.05 -5.94 -19.89
N LYS A 247 -5.55 -4.96 -19.14
CA LYS A 247 -6.09 -3.59 -19.10
C LYS A 247 -6.03 -2.94 -20.49
N ASP A 248 -4.92 -3.08 -21.21
CA ASP A 248 -4.77 -2.50 -22.53
C ASP A 248 -5.68 -3.16 -23.56
N ILE A 249 -5.90 -4.49 -23.48
CA ILE A 249 -6.92 -5.19 -24.27
C ILE A 249 -8.33 -4.63 -23.97
N LEU A 250 -8.66 -4.38 -22.70
CA LEU A 250 -9.94 -3.80 -22.30
C LEU A 250 -10.11 -2.35 -22.82
N VAL A 251 -9.05 -1.55 -22.75
CA VAL A 251 -9.02 -0.18 -23.29
C VAL A 251 -9.24 -0.22 -24.82
N TYR A 252 -8.53 -1.10 -25.52
CA TYR A 252 -8.71 -1.29 -26.96
C TYR A 252 -10.17 -1.69 -27.30
N LYS A 253 -10.73 -2.67 -26.59
CA LYS A 253 -12.13 -3.09 -26.76
C LYS A 253 -13.15 -1.98 -26.52
N THR A 254 -12.78 -0.97 -25.73
CA THR A 254 -13.69 0.13 -25.35
C THR A 254 -13.52 1.35 -26.24
N SER A 255 -12.28 1.72 -26.58
CA SER A 255 -11.93 2.95 -27.29
C SER A 255 -11.46 2.75 -28.74
N GLY A 256 -11.13 1.50 -29.12
CA GLY A 256 -10.53 1.17 -30.42
C GLY A 256 -9.10 1.68 -30.61
N LYS A 257 -8.47 2.22 -29.53
CA LYS A 257 -7.11 2.77 -29.57
C LYS A 257 -6.29 2.22 -28.43
N VAL A 258 -5.04 1.92 -28.72
CA VAL A 258 -4.02 1.56 -27.74
C VAL A 258 -2.71 2.23 -28.14
N GLN A 259 -1.90 2.61 -27.14
CA GLN A 259 -0.59 3.28 -27.35
C GLN A 259 0.54 2.30 -27.00
N LEU A 260 1.74 2.55 -27.52
CA LEU A 260 2.97 1.81 -27.21
C LEU A 260 3.06 0.37 -27.77
N TYR A 261 2.23 0.01 -28.76
CA TYR A 261 2.27 -1.30 -29.41
C TYR A 261 2.56 -1.17 -30.91
N ASN A 262 3.36 -2.10 -31.46
CA ASN A 262 3.57 -2.19 -32.89
C ASN A 262 2.35 -2.80 -33.61
N LYS A 263 2.34 -2.82 -34.95
CA LYS A 263 1.19 -3.29 -35.72
C LYS A 263 0.83 -4.76 -35.44
N GLU A 264 1.82 -5.62 -35.30
CA GLU A 264 1.63 -7.05 -35.01
C GLU A 264 1.07 -7.28 -33.61
N GLU A 265 1.54 -6.51 -32.64
CA GLU A 265 1.06 -6.55 -31.26
C GLU A 265 -0.40 -6.06 -31.18
N VAL A 266 -0.75 -5.00 -31.91
CA VAL A 266 -2.14 -4.52 -32.00
C VAL A 266 -3.07 -5.56 -32.62
N GLU A 267 -2.64 -6.32 -33.60
CA GLU A 267 -3.46 -7.41 -34.17
C GLU A 267 -3.73 -8.50 -33.12
N LYS A 268 -2.74 -8.89 -32.32
CA LYS A 268 -2.94 -9.83 -31.20
C LYS A 268 -3.88 -9.28 -30.14
N ILE A 269 -3.76 -8.00 -29.78
CA ILE A 269 -4.68 -7.32 -28.84
C ILE A 269 -6.12 -7.37 -29.39
N LYS A 270 -6.31 -7.10 -30.67
CA LYS A 270 -7.61 -7.17 -31.34
C LYS A 270 -8.20 -8.57 -31.23
N GLU A 271 -7.45 -9.60 -31.62
CA GLU A 271 -7.88 -11.01 -31.51
C GLU A 271 -8.32 -11.37 -30.08
N LEU A 272 -7.49 -11.04 -29.10
CA LEU A 272 -7.77 -11.34 -27.70
C LEU A 272 -8.95 -10.52 -27.15
N SER A 273 -9.17 -9.30 -27.65
CA SER A 273 -10.29 -8.46 -27.23
C SER A 273 -11.67 -9.05 -27.58
N GLU A 274 -11.73 -9.87 -28.63
CA GLU A 274 -12.95 -10.52 -29.07
C GLU A 274 -13.29 -11.78 -28.23
N LYS A 275 -12.28 -12.41 -27.60
CA LYS A 275 -12.43 -13.67 -26.85
C LYS A 275 -13.19 -13.55 -25.53
N CYS A 276 -13.22 -12.39 -24.90
CA CYS A 276 -13.79 -12.22 -23.57
C CYS A 276 -14.77 -11.03 -23.49
N SER A 277 -15.73 -11.11 -22.55
CA SER A 277 -16.61 -9.99 -22.20
C SER A 277 -15.87 -8.94 -21.38
N LYS A 278 -16.37 -7.68 -21.37
CA LYS A 278 -15.78 -6.61 -20.55
C LYS A 278 -15.77 -6.96 -19.06
N ASP A 279 -16.83 -7.58 -18.57
CA ASP A 279 -16.95 -7.99 -17.16
C ASP A 279 -15.91 -9.03 -16.77
N ARG A 280 -15.58 -9.94 -17.70
CA ARG A 280 -14.52 -10.92 -17.46
C ARG A 280 -13.14 -10.27 -17.40
N PHE A 281 -12.83 -9.30 -18.26
CA PHE A 281 -11.59 -8.54 -18.16
C PHE A 281 -11.44 -7.85 -16.80
N LEU A 282 -12.51 -7.20 -16.34
CA LEU A 282 -12.51 -6.55 -15.02
C LEU A 282 -12.27 -7.56 -13.89
N LYS A 283 -12.99 -8.69 -13.90
CA LYS A 283 -12.78 -9.76 -12.90
C LYS A 283 -11.34 -10.27 -12.91
N LEU A 284 -10.76 -10.51 -14.09
CA LEU A 284 -9.37 -10.98 -14.21
C LEU A 284 -8.38 -9.95 -13.67
N ILE A 285 -8.55 -8.66 -13.96
CA ILE A 285 -7.72 -7.58 -13.42
C ILE A 285 -7.78 -7.60 -11.89
N TYR A 286 -8.99 -7.68 -11.29
CA TYR A 286 -9.13 -7.73 -9.83
C TYR A 286 -8.47 -8.98 -9.23
N SER A 287 -8.73 -10.18 -9.78
CA SER A 287 -8.16 -11.43 -9.27
C SER A 287 -6.62 -11.45 -9.39
N LEU A 288 -6.07 -10.93 -10.48
CA LEU A 288 -4.61 -10.81 -10.64
C LEU A 288 -4.02 -9.74 -9.71
N SER A 289 -4.74 -8.64 -9.43
CA SER A 289 -4.28 -7.63 -8.47
C SER A 289 -4.30 -8.15 -7.03
N GLU A 290 -5.28 -8.96 -6.65
CA GLU A 290 -5.28 -9.68 -5.38
C GLU A 290 -4.10 -10.66 -5.29
N LEU A 291 -3.86 -11.42 -6.36
CA LEU A 291 -2.73 -12.34 -6.44
C LEU A 291 -1.39 -11.60 -6.31
N GLU A 292 -1.21 -10.45 -6.97
CA GLU A 292 0.00 -9.61 -6.86
C GLU A 292 0.23 -9.17 -5.41
N ALA A 293 -0.81 -8.70 -4.72
CA ALA A 293 -0.71 -8.32 -3.32
C ALA A 293 -0.35 -9.51 -2.41
N ASP A 294 -0.92 -10.69 -2.65
CA ASP A 294 -0.61 -11.91 -1.90
C ASP A 294 0.84 -12.37 -2.12
N ILE A 295 1.33 -12.33 -3.37
CA ILE A 295 2.71 -12.68 -3.72
C ILE A 295 3.69 -11.72 -3.03
N LYS A 296 3.40 -10.41 -3.02
CA LYS A 296 4.26 -9.39 -2.40
C LYS A 296 4.44 -9.61 -0.90
N ASN A 297 3.40 -10.11 -0.22
CA ASN A 297 3.39 -10.37 1.22
C ASN A 297 3.85 -11.79 1.60
N SER A 298 4.05 -12.69 0.62
CA SER A 298 4.42 -14.09 0.85
C SER A 298 5.93 -14.31 0.80
N THR A 299 6.42 -15.21 1.66
CA THR A 299 7.78 -15.75 1.58
C THR A 299 7.93 -16.82 0.48
N GLN A 300 6.82 -17.45 0.06
CA GLN A 300 6.78 -18.52 -0.95
C GLN A 300 6.09 -18.02 -2.22
N ARG A 301 6.71 -17.06 -2.89
CA ARG A 301 6.13 -16.33 -4.03
C ARG A 301 5.73 -17.23 -5.20
N LEU A 302 6.55 -18.25 -5.52
CA LEU A 302 6.28 -19.17 -6.62
C LEU A 302 5.00 -19.98 -6.39
N ILE A 303 4.86 -20.59 -5.21
CA ILE A 303 3.68 -21.39 -4.86
C ILE A 303 2.41 -20.53 -4.92
N MET A 304 2.48 -19.29 -4.44
CA MET A 304 1.35 -18.36 -4.51
C MET A 304 0.98 -18.02 -5.95
N ALA A 305 1.96 -17.77 -6.82
CA ALA A 305 1.73 -17.47 -8.24
C ALA A 305 1.10 -18.64 -8.97
N GLU A 306 1.67 -19.85 -8.83
CA GLU A 306 1.14 -21.06 -9.46
C GLU A 306 -0.29 -21.37 -9.01
N THR A 307 -0.51 -21.38 -7.69
CA THR A 307 -1.84 -21.65 -7.11
C THR A 307 -2.85 -20.59 -7.55
N GLY A 308 -2.46 -19.31 -7.57
CA GLY A 308 -3.31 -18.21 -8.01
C GLY A 308 -3.68 -18.32 -9.49
N ILE A 309 -2.73 -18.67 -10.37
CA ILE A 309 -3.00 -18.90 -11.79
C ILE A 309 -3.94 -20.08 -11.99
N ILE A 310 -3.72 -21.21 -11.29
CA ILE A 310 -4.64 -22.35 -11.33
C ILE A 310 -6.05 -21.92 -10.93
N LYS A 311 -6.17 -21.16 -9.85
CA LYS A 311 -7.45 -20.62 -9.36
C LYS A 311 -8.12 -19.74 -10.43
N ILE A 312 -7.40 -18.82 -11.05
CA ILE A 312 -7.90 -17.92 -12.09
C ILE A 312 -8.32 -18.69 -13.36
N CYS A 313 -7.61 -19.79 -13.70
CA CYS A 313 -7.96 -20.67 -14.80
C CYS A 313 -9.10 -21.65 -14.48
N SER A 314 -9.50 -21.79 -13.22
CA SER A 314 -10.63 -22.67 -12.86
C SER A 314 -11.98 -22.05 -13.27
N LYS A 315 -12.80 -22.82 -13.99
CA LYS A 315 -14.13 -22.35 -14.50
C LYS A 315 -15.13 -22.12 -13.36
N THR A 316 -14.91 -22.67 -12.17
CA THR A 316 -15.89 -22.73 -11.07
C THR A 316 -16.02 -21.40 -10.31
N GLU A 317 -15.01 -20.54 -10.28
CA GLU A 317 -15.06 -19.25 -9.55
C GLU A 317 -15.72 -18.10 -10.34
N ASN A 318 -15.96 -18.30 -11.65
CA ASN A 318 -16.54 -17.25 -12.51
C ASN A 318 -18.06 -17.26 -12.62
N LEU A 319 -18.72 -18.22 -11.99
CA LEU A 319 -20.19 -18.24 -11.93
C LEU A 319 -20.62 -17.48 -10.68
N GLY A 320 -20.99 -16.21 -10.82
CA GLY A 320 -21.71 -15.49 -9.77
C GLY A 320 -22.92 -16.33 -9.32
N VAL A 321 -23.32 -16.21 -8.06
CA VAL A 321 -24.46 -16.96 -7.47
C VAL A 321 -25.71 -16.85 -8.36
N GLU A 322 -25.88 -15.75 -9.08
CA GLU A 322 -26.98 -15.53 -10.04
C GLU A 322 -26.82 -16.32 -11.35
N GLU A 323 -25.61 -16.44 -11.88
CA GLU A 323 -25.34 -17.26 -13.07
C GLU A 323 -25.42 -18.77 -12.75
N LEU A 324 -25.00 -19.17 -11.55
CA LEU A 324 -25.23 -20.53 -11.07
C LEU A 324 -26.71 -20.83 -10.91
N LYS A 325 -27.52 -19.91 -10.37
CA LYS A 325 -28.98 -20.04 -10.32
C LYS A 325 -29.59 -20.13 -11.72
N ASN A 326 -29.17 -19.30 -12.65
CA ASN A 326 -29.67 -19.32 -14.02
C ASN A 326 -29.30 -20.62 -14.74
N LYS A 327 -28.11 -21.14 -14.51
CA LYS A 327 -27.64 -22.41 -15.07
C LYS A 327 -28.35 -23.61 -14.45
N VAL A 328 -28.66 -23.55 -13.16
CA VAL A 328 -29.51 -24.57 -12.48
C VAL A 328 -30.91 -24.54 -13.08
N ILE A 329 -31.54 -23.37 -13.24
CA ILE A 329 -32.87 -23.22 -13.87
C ILE A 329 -32.85 -23.71 -15.32
N GLU A 330 -31.79 -23.47 -16.07
CA GLU A 330 -31.67 -23.96 -17.47
C GLU A 330 -31.50 -25.49 -17.52
N LEU A 331 -30.74 -26.06 -16.60
CA LEU A 331 -30.58 -27.50 -16.47
C LEU A 331 -31.85 -28.19 -15.98
N GLU A 332 -32.59 -27.58 -15.06
CA GLU A 332 -33.91 -28.04 -14.63
C GLU A 332 -34.93 -28.05 -15.80
N LYS A 333 -34.97 -26.97 -16.59
CA LYS A 333 -35.79 -26.92 -17.82
C LYS A 333 -35.41 -27.98 -18.85
N LYS A 334 -34.13 -28.27 -19.02
CA LYS A 334 -33.65 -29.34 -19.89
C LYS A 334 -34.01 -30.73 -19.36
N LEU A 335 -33.95 -30.93 -18.03
CA LEU A 335 -34.39 -32.16 -17.37
C LEU A 335 -35.90 -32.36 -17.51
N ASP A 336 -36.72 -31.33 -17.32
CA ASP A 336 -38.16 -31.38 -17.54
C ASP A 336 -38.53 -31.68 -19.00
N SER A 337 -37.76 -31.14 -19.95
CA SER A 337 -37.97 -31.45 -21.38
C SER A 337 -37.56 -32.88 -21.75
N ILE A 338 -36.67 -33.53 -21.01
CA ILE A 338 -36.27 -34.93 -21.21
C ILE A 338 -37.23 -35.87 -20.50
N GLN A 339 -37.86 -35.45 -19.39
CA GLN A 339 -38.80 -36.25 -18.60
C GLN A 339 -40.21 -36.29 -19.18
N GLY A 340 -40.54 -35.48 -20.22
CA GLY A 340 -41.84 -35.55 -20.90
C GLY A 340 -42.13 -36.85 -21.62
N GLY A 341 -41.40 -37.94 -21.45
CA GLY A 341 -41.53 -39.20 -22.17
C GLY A 341 -41.50 -40.50 -21.34
N ARG A 342 -41.34 -40.49 -20.01
CA ARG A 342 -41.48 -41.76 -19.22
C ARG A 342 -41.75 -41.48 -17.73
N SER A 343 -42.89 -41.93 -17.27
CA SER A 343 -43.26 -42.05 -15.84
C SER A 343 -42.38 -43.09 -15.16
N ILE A 344 -41.55 -42.68 -14.19
CA ILE A 344 -40.83 -43.54 -13.28
C ILE A 344 -41.36 -43.28 -11.85
N PRO A 345 -41.61 -44.33 -11.02
CA PRO A 345 -42.30 -44.18 -9.74
C PRO A 345 -41.43 -43.39 -8.75
N ARG A 346 -42.08 -42.51 -8.05
CA ARG A 346 -41.58 -41.64 -7.00
C ARG A 346 -41.06 -42.49 -5.84
N VAL A 347 -39.76 -42.49 -5.63
CA VAL A 347 -39.15 -42.92 -4.37
C VAL A 347 -39.19 -41.73 -3.42
N GLU A 348 -40.02 -41.82 -2.40
CA GLU A 348 -40.03 -40.88 -1.30
C GLU A 348 -38.73 -41.02 -0.52
N SER A 349 -37.80 -40.08 -0.68
CA SER A 349 -36.67 -39.91 0.23
C SER A 349 -36.99 -38.74 1.15
N ASN A 350 -37.16 -39.03 2.42
CA ASN A 350 -37.24 -38.09 3.52
C ASN A 350 -36.05 -37.16 3.54
N LEU A 351 -36.25 -35.94 3.06
CA LEU A 351 -35.38 -34.78 3.23
C LEU A 351 -36.23 -33.54 3.52
N GLU A 352 -37.14 -33.69 4.47
CA GLU A 352 -37.71 -32.55 5.17
C GLU A 352 -36.81 -32.21 6.36
N ARG A 353 -35.90 -31.28 6.15
CA ARG A 353 -35.36 -30.35 7.16
C ARG A 353 -34.32 -29.46 6.49
N TYR A 354 -34.62 -28.17 6.54
CA TYR A 354 -33.84 -27.00 6.14
C TYR A 354 -34.27 -26.32 4.82
N VAL A 355 -35.49 -25.78 4.80
CA VAL A 355 -35.77 -24.53 4.06
C VAL A 355 -36.87 -23.78 4.81
N GLN A 356 -36.53 -22.74 5.52
CA GLN A 356 -37.50 -21.69 5.90
C GLN A 356 -37.45 -20.58 4.86
N PRO A 357 -38.60 -20.05 4.41
CA PRO A 357 -38.71 -19.07 3.35
C PRO A 357 -38.40 -17.67 3.86
N ALA A 358 -37.69 -16.91 3.04
CA ALA A 358 -37.46 -15.49 3.21
C ALA A 358 -38.78 -14.71 3.05
N VAL A 359 -39.19 -14.00 4.10
CA VAL A 359 -40.32 -13.08 4.09
C VAL A 359 -39.80 -11.68 3.82
N THR A 360 -40.33 -11.05 2.76
CA THR A 360 -40.17 -9.63 2.45
C THR A 360 -40.90 -8.75 3.47
N PRO A 361 -40.35 -7.63 3.93
CA PRO A 361 -41.03 -6.78 4.90
C PRO A 361 -41.98 -5.79 4.20
N LYS A 362 -43.27 -5.89 4.50
CA LYS A 362 -44.21 -4.74 4.39
C LYS A 362 -44.21 -4.00 5.73
N VAL A 363 -43.99 -2.70 5.63
CA VAL A 363 -44.14 -1.72 6.70
C VAL A 363 -45.58 -1.70 7.20
N ASN A 364 -45.81 -1.86 8.52
CA ASN A 364 -46.81 -1.13 9.26
C ASN A 364 -46.50 -1.13 10.76
N ASN A 365 -46.62 0.05 11.35
CA ASN A 365 -46.49 0.37 12.75
C ASN A 365 -47.56 -0.37 13.56
N GLU A 366 -47.17 -0.95 14.70
CA GLU A 366 -47.84 -0.73 15.98
C GLU A 366 -47.09 -1.40 17.13
N VAL A 367 -46.94 -0.63 18.17
CA VAL A 367 -46.28 -0.94 19.46
C VAL A 367 -47.07 -1.99 20.23
N LYS A 368 -46.43 -3.04 20.72
CA LYS A 368 -46.75 -3.65 22.02
C LYS A 368 -45.56 -4.47 22.53
N ASN A 369 -45.10 -4.02 23.70
CA ASN A 369 -44.14 -4.69 24.58
C ASN A 369 -44.64 -6.07 25.03
N ASN A 370 -43.76 -7.08 24.98
CA ASN A 370 -43.63 -8.06 26.04
C ASN A 370 -42.31 -8.80 25.98
N PRO A 371 -41.60 -9.00 27.10
CA PRO A 371 -40.24 -9.57 27.10
C PRO A 371 -40.29 -11.09 27.24
N VAL A 372 -39.68 -11.77 26.27
CA VAL A 372 -39.36 -13.19 26.43
C VAL A 372 -37.97 -13.29 27.07
N LYS A 373 -37.97 -13.67 28.35
CA LYS A 373 -36.78 -14.03 29.11
C LYS A 373 -36.28 -15.41 28.64
N SER A 374 -35.23 -15.46 27.90
CA SER A 374 -34.38 -16.65 27.80
C SER A 374 -33.18 -16.46 28.75
N ARG A 375 -33.27 -17.12 29.93
CA ARG A 375 -32.16 -17.22 30.87
C ARG A 375 -31.10 -18.15 30.27
N ILE A 376 -29.99 -17.56 29.82
CA ILE A 376 -28.77 -18.31 29.50
C ILE A 376 -28.04 -18.55 30.83
N ASN A 377 -27.71 -19.83 31.07
CA ASN A 377 -27.07 -20.30 32.27
C ASN A 377 -25.62 -19.83 32.37
N THR A 378 -25.30 -18.91 33.26
CA THR A 378 -24.00 -18.24 33.46
C THR A 378 -22.94 -19.16 34.11
N LYS A 379 -22.95 -20.46 33.88
CA LYS A 379 -21.97 -21.40 34.45
C LYS A 379 -21.07 -22.10 33.43
N SER A 380 -21.06 -21.72 32.15
CA SER A 380 -20.15 -22.28 31.16
C SER A 380 -19.25 -21.23 30.57
N GLU A 381 -17.99 -21.57 30.40
CA GLU A 381 -16.95 -20.72 29.71
C GLU A 381 -17.27 -20.50 28.21
N ASP A 382 -18.38 -20.98 27.70
CA ASP A 382 -18.75 -21.03 26.29
C ASP A 382 -19.40 -19.73 25.75
N TYR A 383 -19.94 -18.84 26.62
CA TYR A 383 -20.67 -17.64 26.16
C TYR A 383 -19.78 -16.67 25.35
N TRP A 384 -18.47 -16.66 25.60
CA TRP A 384 -17.55 -15.77 24.88
C TRP A 384 -17.37 -16.20 23.41
N SER A 385 -17.26 -17.50 23.17
CA SER A 385 -17.16 -18.04 21.81
C SER A 385 -18.42 -17.76 20.98
N GLU A 386 -19.59 -17.75 21.61
CA GLU A 386 -20.85 -17.38 20.97
C GLU A 386 -20.89 -15.89 20.58
N ILE A 387 -20.43 -14.99 21.45
CA ILE A 387 -20.34 -13.55 21.18
C ILE A 387 -19.39 -13.29 20.02
N VAL A 388 -18.22 -13.92 20.01
CA VAL A 388 -17.24 -13.80 18.92
C VAL A 388 -17.82 -14.31 17.61
N THR A 389 -18.59 -15.40 17.63
CA THR A 389 -19.26 -15.95 16.44
C THR A 389 -20.37 -15.01 15.94
N GLN A 390 -21.14 -14.39 16.82
CA GLN A 390 -22.15 -13.39 16.46
C GLN A 390 -21.54 -12.15 15.80
N LEU A 391 -20.36 -11.69 16.23
CA LEU A 391 -19.65 -10.59 15.58
C LEU A 391 -19.30 -10.93 14.12
N LYS A 392 -18.93 -12.19 13.84
CA LYS A 392 -18.70 -12.67 12.47
C LYS A 392 -19.99 -12.64 11.64
N GLN A 393 -21.10 -13.15 12.19
CA GLN A 393 -22.40 -13.18 11.52
C GLN A 393 -22.96 -11.77 11.23
N ASN A 394 -22.67 -10.82 12.13
CA ASN A 394 -23.06 -9.42 11.96
C ASN A 394 -22.14 -8.63 11.01
N GLY A 395 -21.22 -9.29 10.28
CA GLY A 395 -20.32 -8.66 9.31
C GLY A 395 -19.19 -7.83 9.95
N LYS A 396 -18.97 -7.92 11.27
CA LYS A 396 -17.91 -7.21 11.99
C LYS A 396 -16.59 -8.00 11.98
N ILE A 397 -16.10 -8.29 10.77
CA ILE A 397 -14.93 -9.16 10.55
C ILE A 397 -13.70 -8.65 11.30
N MET A 398 -13.45 -7.32 11.31
CA MET A 398 -12.31 -6.73 12.02
C MET A 398 -12.35 -6.97 13.55
N LEU A 399 -13.53 -6.96 14.17
CA LEU A 399 -13.68 -7.29 15.59
C LEU A 399 -13.49 -8.78 15.82
N TYR A 400 -14.08 -9.62 14.95
CA TYR A 400 -13.92 -11.06 15.00
C TYR A 400 -12.46 -11.49 14.94
N THR A 401 -11.67 -10.99 13.99
CA THR A 401 -10.26 -11.36 13.85
C THR A 401 -9.39 -10.97 15.04
N ASN A 402 -9.72 -9.86 15.71
CA ASN A 402 -8.98 -9.43 16.91
C ASN A 402 -9.41 -10.16 18.18
N LEU A 403 -10.63 -10.75 18.23
CA LEU A 403 -11.18 -11.38 19.41
C LEU A 403 -11.21 -12.92 19.38
N ILE A 404 -10.95 -13.55 18.23
CA ILE A 404 -11.04 -15.01 18.05
C ILE A 404 -10.12 -15.81 19.00
N ASN A 405 -8.96 -15.27 19.35
CA ASN A 405 -7.98 -15.92 20.21
C ASN A 405 -7.96 -15.37 21.63
N THR A 406 -9.04 -14.72 22.08
CA THR A 406 -9.15 -14.11 23.39
C THR A 406 -10.07 -14.92 24.32
N LYS A 407 -9.93 -14.70 25.62
CA LYS A 407 -10.79 -15.31 26.65
C LYS A 407 -11.44 -14.21 27.47
N ALA A 408 -12.72 -14.38 27.81
CA ALA A 408 -13.40 -13.48 28.72
C ALA A 408 -13.39 -14.05 30.15
N LYS A 409 -12.95 -13.23 31.10
CA LYS A 409 -12.92 -13.57 32.53
C LYS A 409 -13.66 -12.51 33.33
N LYS A 410 -14.55 -12.92 34.20
CA LYS A 410 -15.24 -12.02 35.11
C LYS A 410 -14.25 -11.50 36.16
N ILE A 411 -14.02 -10.18 36.19
CA ILE A 411 -13.15 -9.54 37.17
C ILE A 411 -13.96 -9.22 38.45
N ASN A 412 -15.16 -8.65 38.27
CA ASN A 412 -16.12 -8.42 39.34
C ASN A 412 -17.56 -8.45 38.77
N ASP A 413 -18.58 -8.15 39.61
CA ASP A 413 -19.98 -8.29 39.19
C ASP A 413 -20.40 -7.34 38.06
N LEU A 414 -19.63 -6.27 37.78
CA LEU A 414 -19.93 -5.24 36.79
C LEU A 414 -18.88 -5.17 35.67
N VAL A 415 -17.75 -5.90 35.76
CA VAL A 415 -16.63 -5.78 34.83
C VAL A 415 -16.17 -7.13 34.31
N ILE A 416 -16.11 -7.26 32.98
CA ILE A 416 -15.51 -8.40 32.30
C ILE A 416 -14.14 -7.98 31.72
N GLY A 417 -13.12 -8.80 32.03
CA GLY A 417 -11.79 -8.71 31.42
C GLY A 417 -11.71 -9.57 30.17
N ILE A 418 -11.31 -8.99 29.06
CA ILE A 418 -10.97 -9.71 27.83
C ILE A 418 -9.45 -9.90 27.82
N GLU A 419 -9.02 -11.13 28.03
CA GLU A 419 -7.60 -11.49 28.13
C GLU A 419 -7.03 -11.82 26.75
N PHE A 420 -5.91 -11.20 26.43
CA PHE A 420 -5.13 -11.40 25.19
C PHE A 420 -3.87 -12.19 25.49
N PRO A 421 -3.87 -13.53 25.31
CA PRO A 421 -2.74 -14.39 25.67
C PRO A 421 -1.45 -14.05 24.91
N ASN A 422 -1.60 -13.59 23.65
CA ASN A 422 -0.49 -13.24 22.74
C ASN A 422 -0.16 -11.74 22.71
N GLY A 423 -0.81 -10.94 23.58
CA GLY A 423 -0.70 -9.49 23.58
C GLY A 423 -1.63 -8.80 22.59
N ILE A 424 -1.81 -7.49 22.76
CA ILE A 424 -2.63 -6.66 21.87
C ILE A 424 -1.71 -5.94 20.90
N THR A 425 -1.94 -6.10 19.59
CA THR A 425 -1.20 -5.32 18.58
C THR A 425 -1.60 -3.85 18.63
N ALA A 426 -0.72 -2.92 18.22
CA ALA A 426 -1.02 -1.48 18.17
C ALA A 426 -2.28 -1.20 17.32
N PHE A 427 -2.43 -1.89 16.19
CA PHE A 427 -3.60 -1.80 15.34
C PHE A 427 -4.85 -2.37 16.03
N GLY A 428 -4.75 -3.55 16.66
CA GLY A 428 -5.85 -4.17 17.42
C GLY A 428 -6.35 -3.25 18.53
N LYS A 429 -5.46 -2.59 19.25
CA LYS A 429 -5.81 -1.62 20.29
C LYS A 429 -6.62 -0.45 19.72
N THR A 430 -6.17 0.13 18.61
CA THR A 430 -6.88 1.22 17.93
C THR A 430 -8.27 0.80 17.46
N VAL A 431 -8.44 -0.42 16.97
CA VAL A 431 -9.74 -0.95 16.52
C VAL A 431 -10.68 -1.19 17.71
N LEU A 432 -10.18 -1.79 18.80
CA LEU A 432 -11.00 -2.14 19.97
C LEU A 432 -11.39 -0.92 20.82
N GLU A 433 -10.56 0.12 20.86
CA GLU A 433 -10.81 1.37 21.61
C GLU A 433 -11.74 2.35 20.88
N LYS A 434 -12.06 2.14 19.59
CA LYS A 434 -13.05 2.96 18.88
C LYS A 434 -14.39 2.91 19.63
N PRO A 435 -15.04 4.09 19.93
CA PRO A 435 -16.28 4.16 20.72
C PRO A 435 -17.39 3.26 20.17
N GLU A 436 -17.54 3.18 18.85
CA GLU A 436 -18.55 2.36 18.18
C GLU A 436 -18.33 0.87 18.45
N ASN A 437 -17.09 0.39 18.31
CA ASN A 437 -16.71 -1.00 18.49
C ASN A 437 -16.79 -1.43 19.96
N LYS A 438 -16.32 -0.57 20.85
CA LYS A 438 -16.39 -0.80 22.29
C LYS A 438 -17.84 -0.90 22.77
N ASN A 439 -18.73 -0.01 22.29
CA ASN A 439 -20.14 -0.05 22.61
C ASN A 439 -20.84 -1.30 22.06
N GLU A 440 -20.47 -1.78 20.88
CA GLU A 440 -21.02 -3.00 20.30
C GLU A 440 -20.64 -4.23 21.11
N ILE A 441 -19.37 -4.39 21.48
CA ILE A 441 -18.91 -5.49 22.34
C ILE A 441 -19.60 -5.41 23.72
N LYS A 442 -19.68 -4.21 24.31
CA LYS A 442 -20.37 -3.96 25.59
C LYS A 442 -21.84 -4.37 25.52
N LYS A 443 -22.53 -4.07 24.42
CA LYS A 443 -23.93 -4.43 24.20
C LYS A 443 -24.11 -5.94 24.13
N LEU A 444 -23.29 -6.65 23.37
CA LEU A 444 -23.35 -8.13 23.25
C LEU A 444 -23.04 -8.83 24.58
N VAL A 445 -22.00 -8.35 25.29
CA VAL A 445 -21.64 -8.88 26.61
C VAL A 445 -22.76 -8.63 27.63
N SER A 446 -23.34 -7.42 27.63
CA SER A 446 -24.45 -7.10 28.55
C SER A 446 -25.71 -7.92 28.23
N MET A 447 -25.98 -8.21 26.96
CA MET A 447 -27.08 -9.09 26.56
C MET A 447 -26.85 -10.55 27.03
N ALA A 448 -25.63 -11.05 26.88
CA ALA A 448 -25.28 -12.41 27.31
C ALA A 448 -25.31 -12.57 28.85
N CYS A 449 -24.87 -11.55 29.59
CA CYS A 449 -24.84 -11.56 31.05
C CYS A 449 -26.16 -11.15 31.70
N GLY A 450 -27.12 -10.59 30.93
CA GLY A 450 -28.42 -10.15 31.45
C GLY A 450 -28.37 -8.88 32.32
N GLN A 451 -27.22 -8.18 32.36
CA GLN A 451 -27.02 -6.94 33.12
C GLN A 451 -25.98 -6.05 32.41
N SER A 452 -25.99 -4.76 32.71
CA SER A 452 -25.00 -3.84 32.12
C SER A 452 -23.59 -4.15 32.62
N MET A 453 -22.67 -4.46 31.70
CA MET A 453 -21.29 -4.84 32.03
C MET A 453 -20.32 -3.83 31.44
N GLU A 454 -19.25 -3.54 32.17
CA GLU A 454 -18.09 -2.80 31.66
C GLU A 454 -17.03 -3.76 31.10
N ILE A 455 -16.25 -3.31 30.11
CA ILE A 455 -15.21 -4.12 29.46
C ILE A 455 -13.85 -3.56 29.76
N LYS A 456 -12.92 -4.42 30.19
CA LYS A 456 -11.51 -4.11 30.38
C LYS A 456 -10.64 -5.05 29.53
N TYR A 457 -9.72 -4.51 28.75
CA TYR A 457 -8.76 -5.32 27.99
C TYR A 457 -7.53 -5.61 28.85
N ILE A 458 -7.08 -6.87 28.88
CA ILE A 458 -5.95 -7.36 29.70
C ILE A 458 -4.90 -7.90 28.75
N ASP A 459 -3.71 -7.30 28.73
CA ASP A 459 -2.58 -7.75 27.94
C ASP A 459 -1.65 -8.61 28.78
N SER A 460 -1.82 -9.93 28.70
CA SER A 460 -1.04 -10.90 29.51
C SER A 460 0.45 -10.94 29.16
N LYS A 461 0.84 -10.40 28.00
CA LYS A 461 2.26 -10.33 27.60
C LYS A 461 2.96 -9.11 28.20
N ALA A 462 2.27 -7.99 28.30
CA ALA A 462 2.77 -6.78 28.95
C ALA A 462 2.92 -6.96 30.47
N GLU A 463 1.94 -7.65 31.13
CA GLU A 463 2.04 -7.95 32.57
C GLU A 463 3.17 -8.92 32.91
N LYS A 464 3.44 -9.91 32.03
CA LYS A 464 4.60 -10.83 32.23
C LYS A 464 5.94 -10.16 32.04
N ASN A 465 6.03 -9.19 31.13
CA ASN A 465 7.25 -8.42 30.91
C ASN A 465 7.47 -7.37 32.00
N ALA A 466 6.41 -6.74 32.53
CA ALA A 466 6.51 -5.82 33.66
C ALA A 466 6.98 -6.54 34.94
N LYS A 467 6.44 -7.71 35.26
CA LYS A 467 6.91 -8.52 36.41
C LYS A 467 8.33 -9.03 36.27
N LYS A 468 8.83 -9.26 35.02
CA LYS A 468 10.23 -9.66 34.78
C LYS A 468 11.21 -8.49 34.85
N SER A 469 10.76 -7.25 34.61
CA SER A 469 11.61 -6.06 34.73
C SER A 469 11.68 -5.49 36.13
N GLU A 470 10.70 -5.74 37.00
CA GLU A 470 10.74 -5.35 38.40
C GLU A 470 11.62 -6.27 39.25
N ASP A 471 11.67 -7.58 38.97
CA ASP A 471 12.51 -8.54 39.72
C ASP A 471 14.00 -8.49 39.34
N THR A 472 14.36 -8.08 38.12
CA THR A 472 15.76 -8.02 37.68
C THR A 472 16.45 -6.69 37.94
N GLY A 473 15.66 -5.59 38.02
CA GLY A 473 16.23 -4.23 38.21
C GLY A 473 16.62 -3.92 39.65
N LEU A 474 15.87 -4.41 40.63
CA LEU A 474 16.13 -4.15 42.04
C LEU A 474 17.26 -5.01 42.63
N GLU A 475 17.36 -6.29 42.22
CA GLU A 475 18.43 -7.17 42.72
C GLU A 475 19.85 -6.83 42.17
N GLN A 476 19.95 -6.25 40.98
CA GLN A 476 21.22 -5.77 40.42
C GLN A 476 21.65 -4.42 41.00
N LEU A 477 20.72 -3.49 41.28
CA LEU A 477 21.01 -2.21 41.89
C LEU A 477 21.44 -2.33 43.36
N VAL A 478 20.95 -3.34 44.08
CA VAL A 478 21.35 -3.61 45.47
C VAL A 478 22.73 -4.24 45.59
N LYS A 479 23.22 -4.93 44.55
CA LYS A 479 24.56 -5.54 44.52
C LYS A 479 25.69 -4.58 44.13
N ASP A 480 25.36 -3.49 43.42
CA ASP A 480 26.36 -2.53 42.92
C ASP A 480 26.51 -1.28 43.82
N LEU A 481 25.69 -1.12 44.87
CA LEU A 481 25.76 -0.02 45.84
C LEU A 481 26.13 -0.54 47.21
N ASP A 482 27.43 -0.49 47.53
CA ASP A 482 28.00 -0.79 48.87
C ASP A 482 27.72 0.38 49.86
N VAL A 483 26.44 0.71 50.07
CA VAL A 483 25.99 1.74 51.00
C VAL A 483 24.81 1.23 51.83
N PRO A 484 24.88 1.25 53.18
CA PRO A 484 23.79 0.81 54.05
C PRO A 484 22.60 1.79 53.95
N ILE A 485 21.49 1.31 53.41
CA ILE A 485 20.23 2.09 53.36
C ILE A 485 19.39 1.77 54.62
N ASN A 486 19.26 2.75 55.52
CA ASN A 486 18.27 2.69 56.59
C ASN A 486 16.89 3.05 56.03
N ILE A 487 15.99 2.08 56.01
CA ILE A 487 14.57 2.31 55.75
C ILE A 487 13.92 2.81 57.06
N ILE A 488 13.44 4.02 57.07
CA ILE A 488 12.54 4.54 58.13
C ILE A 488 11.12 4.31 57.64
N GLU A 489 10.30 3.60 58.44
CA GLU A 489 8.87 3.37 58.24
C GLU A 489 8.05 4.68 58.28
#